data_c477efe906463310f738cc1942f7760d
#
_entry.id   c477efe906463310f738cc1942f7760d
#
_cell.length_a   1.000
_cell.length_b   1.000
_cell.length_c   1.000
_cell.angle_alpha   90.00
_cell.angle_beta   90.00
_cell.angle_gamma   90.00
#
_symmetry.space_group_name_H-M   'P 1'
#
loop_
_entity.id
_entity.type
_entity.pdbx_description
1 polymer ?
#
loop_
_entity_poly.entity_id
_entity_poly.type
_entity_poly.pdbx_seq_one_letter_code
_entity_poly.pdbx_strand_id
1 'polypeptide(L)'
;MQVPLRDPKIVMKLSRLGSFHQSKLSFLRSFLNEFKDWKYNRDLFDLNDRGYGVAIYSFSKDKKTYSLVCFANELKDEERSDRVIATKWDAAFALYDGIPSKLDIDRLSQNVPKQEVGRLSYKELTLSRANRSVRAFNYVVECLSKGIQPNTNELSKVGYLYRTTAVYGSGKFGLADRFRIKNRDEINGPFRLEMMLVYLVRQFTFDQVNHIAKHKNPKDAVELDLDICRNLGIGNSTGLGMAPFIVNHPSLLNNWILAKETALKKIREIEKVSEEEFKIFYNCLTKSLKNVTSWNTDSEYQKKKIENLINDLQNLINYLKDNIHKSNFYIFDKLYNWAEENLSEEGVEYLVSIMMEPYNEITDPLISQMSSDEDKSFNIPVDRTINDLREIIEKNYSDILKIDFSKNENNKKFWFISKNKEEPRIGDRFEDNGSELEQPTAIARDIKKLYETIFTLKNSLKIGNFLVRNNDLRHIVRRVFITEKYPYSEIQDNTIGSKLVPIDMLRLKLSFFGAVKFDPRSDKWLRICMFQGAPLPNELNSFNQYWIYN
;
A
#
# COMPACT_ATOMS: atom_id res chain seq x y z
N MET A 1 7.71 29.86 14.80
CA MET A 1 6.34 29.45 15.27
C MET A 1 6.39 27.96 15.56
N GLN A 2 5.74 27.48 16.63
CA GLN A 2 5.70 26.06 16.93
C GLN A 2 4.31 25.51 16.55
N VAL A 3 4.28 24.59 15.59
CA VAL A 3 3.03 23.97 15.12
C VAL A 3 2.85 22.62 15.82
N PRO A 4 1.69 22.30 16.42
CA PRO A 4 1.44 20.98 16.99
C PRO A 4 1.22 19.92 15.88
N LEU A 5 1.44 18.65 16.21
CA LEU A 5 0.95 17.56 15.37
C LEU A 5 -0.58 17.58 15.35
N ARG A 6 -1.17 17.18 14.24
CA ARG A 6 -2.64 17.07 14.16
C ARG A 6 -3.17 15.98 15.10
N ASP A 7 -4.35 16.23 15.67
CA ASP A 7 -4.99 15.28 16.58
C ASP A 7 -5.30 13.96 15.84
N PRO A 8 -4.94 12.79 16.40
CA PRO A 8 -5.31 11.50 15.85
C PRO A 8 -6.81 11.35 15.54
N LYS A 9 -7.68 11.95 16.34
CA LYS A 9 -9.14 11.96 16.09
C LYS A 9 -9.54 12.65 14.78
N ILE A 10 -8.70 13.55 14.29
CA ILE A 10 -8.91 14.23 12.99
C ILE A 10 -8.30 13.40 11.88
N VAL A 11 -7.02 12.99 12.03
CA VAL A 11 -6.23 12.36 10.97
C VAL A 11 -6.67 10.93 10.69
N MET A 12 -7.03 10.17 11.74
CA MET A 12 -7.30 8.73 11.65
C MET A 12 -8.72 8.38 11.17
N LYS A 13 -9.31 9.23 10.31
CA LYS A 13 -10.59 8.99 9.63
C LYS A 13 -10.32 8.51 8.20
N LEU A 14 -11.13 7.58 7.71
CA LEU A 14 -11.01 7.09 6.33
C LEU A 14 -11.27 8.16 5.27
N SER A 15 -12.06 9.18 5.58
CA SER A 15 -12.26 10.34 4.71
C SER A 15 -10.95 11.09 4.42
N ARG A 16 -10.01 11.08 5.37
CA ARG A 16 -8.67 11.65 5.20
C ARG A 16 -7.63 10.63 4.75
N LEU A 17 -7.57 9.47 5.42
CA LEU A 17 -6.58 8.42 5.12
C LEU A 17 -6.80 7.79 3.74
N GLY A 18 -8.06 7.64 3.33
CA GLY A 18 -8.47 7.07 2.05
C GLY A 18 -8.55 8.07 0.92
N SER A 19 -7.91 9.23 1.01
CA SER A 19 -7.90 10.23 -0.07
C SER A 19 -7.01 9.80 -1.25
N PHE A 20 -7.17 10.44 -2.41
CA PHE A 20 -6.37 10.17 -3.62
C PHE A 20 -4.97 10.79 -3.58
N HIS A 21 -4.49 11.19 -2.43
CA HIS A 21 -3.18 11.79 -2.34
C HIS A 21 -2.06 10.77 -2.53
N GLN A 22 -1.01 11.21 -3.17
CA GLN A 22 0.21 10.44 -3.40
C GLN A 22 1.28 10.98 -2.46
N SER A 23 1.63 10.21 -1.46
CA SER A 23 2.61 10.67 -0.48
C SER A 23 4.04 10.40 -0.94
N LYS A 24 4.92 11.38 -0.75
CA LYS A 24 6.37 11.18 -0.84
C LYS A 24 6.85 10.12 0.16
N LEU A 25 6.21 10.06 1.32
CA LEU A 25 6.40 9.05 2.35
C LEU A 25 5.53 7.81 2.05
N SER A 26 5.80 7.14 0.92
CA SER A 26 5.17 5.87 0.54
C SER A 26 6.22 4.80 0.30
N PHE A 27 5.82 3.54 0.44
CA PHE A 27 6.77 2.42 0.36
C PHE A 27 7.34 2.23 -1.04
N LEU A 28 6.56 2.49 -2.07
CA LEU A 28 6.99 2.42 -3.46
C LEU A 28 8.06 3.49 -3.77
N ARG A 29 7.81 4.73 -3.39
CA ARG A 29 8.78 5.84 -3.60
C ARG A 29 10.04 5.64 -2.75
N SER A 30 9.88 5.19 -1.51
CA SER A 30 10.99 4.83 -0.64
C SER A 30 11.88 3.74 -1.26
N PHE A 31 11.28 2.73 -1.90
CA PHE A 31 12.03 1.71 -2.63
C PHE A 31 12.81 2.31 -3.81
N LEU A 32 12.15 3.07 -4.68
CA LEU A 32 12.81 3.67 -5.86
C LEU A 32 13.96 4.59 -5.46
N ASN A 33 13.80 5.37 -4.38
CA ASN A 33 14.86 6.25 -3.89
C ASN A 33 16.06 5.46 -3.34
N GLU A 34 15.84 4.37 -2.62
CA GLU A 34 16.92 3.52 -2.10
C GLU A 34 17.72 2.84 -3.20
N PHE A 35 17.03 2.37 -4.25
CA PHE A 35 17.65 1.57 -5.31
C PHE A 35 18.07 2.39 -6.54
N LYS A 36 17.97 3.73 -6.51
CA LYS A 36 18.35 4.59 -7.63
C LYS A 36 19.80 4.43 -8.11
N ASP A 37 20.73 4.17 -7.19
CA ASP A 37 22.16 4.03 -7.47
C ASP A 37 22.60 2.56 -7.58
N TRP A 38 21.67 1.63 -7.63
CA TRP A 38 21.97 0.22 -7.79
C TRP A 38 22.04 -0.14 -9.28
N LYS A 39 23.00 -1.00 -9.62
CA LYS A 39 23.15 -1.50 -10.98
C LYS A 39 22.10 -2.58 -11.22
N TYR A 40 21.30 -2.39 -12.26
CA TYR A 40 20.37 -3.38 -12.77
C TYR A 40 21.03 -4.29 -13.80
N ASN A 41 20.77 -5.61 -13.77
CA ASN A 41 21.21 -6.58 -14.77
C ASN A 41 20.07 -7.57 -15.07
N ARG A 42 20.09 -8.08 -16.30
CA ARG A 42 19.37 -9.29 -16.70
C ARG A 42 20.41 -10.42 -16.83
N ASP A 43 20.53 -11.23 -15.76
CA ASP A 43 21.62 -12.20 -15.63
C ASP A 43 21.36 -13.50 -16.40
N LEU A 44 20.08 -13.89 -16.55
CA LEU A 44 19.66 -15.06 -17.33
C LEU A 44 18.32 -14.75 -18.01
N PHE A 45 18.17 -15.21 -19.25
CA PHE A 45 16.89 -15.16 -19.96
C PHE A 45 16.78 -16.36 -20.88
N ASP A 46 16.36 -17.48 -20.34
CA ASP A 46 16.23 -18.77 -21.01
C ASP A 46 14.75 -19.16 -21.09
N LEU A 47 14.06 -18.62 -22.09
CA LEU A 47 12.68 -18.90 -22.38
C LEU A 47 12.55 -19.54 -23.75
N ASN A 48 11.67 -20.51 -23.90
CA ASN A 48 11.31 -21.05 -25.19
C ASN A 48 10.49 -20.03 -26.04
N ASP A 49 10.20 -20.36 -27.28
CA ASP A 49 9.44 -19.53 -28.23
C ASP A 49 8.05 -19.11 -27.75
N ARG A 50 7.46 -19.86 -26.82
CA ARG A 50 6.18 -19.52 -26.16
C ARG A 50 6.35 -18.71 -24.88
N GLY A 51 7.58 -18.38 -24.49
CA GLY A 51 7.89 -17.57 -23.32
C GLY A 51 7.85 -18.35 -22.00
N TYR A 52 8.03 -19.67 -22.01
CA TYR A 52 8.15 -20.51 -20.81
C TYR A 52 9.60 -20.86 -20.54
N GLY A 53 9.98 -20.89 -19.26
CA GLY A 53 11.35 -21.16 -18.84
C GLY A 53 11.77 -20.33 -17.62
N VAL A 54 13.06 -19.98 -17.57
CA VAL A 54 13.67 -19.29 -16.43
C VAL A 54 14.28 -17.98 -16.85
N ALA A 55 14.06 -16.93 -16.05
CA ALA A 55 14.76 -15.65 -16.21
C ALA A 55 15.25 -15.14 -14.84
N ILE A 56 16.37 -14.42 -14.82
CA ILE A 56 16.96 -13.86 -13.61
C ILE A 56 17.30 -12.39 -13.86
N TYR A 57 16.85 -11.56 -12.95
CA TYR A 57 17.11 -10.12 -12.92
C TYR A 57 17.70 -9.74 -11.57
N SER A 58 18.67 -8.85 -11.53
CA SER A 58 19.28 -8.46 -10.28
C SER A 58 19.49 -6.95 -10.15
N PHE A 59 19.51 -6.53 -8.89
CA PHE A 59 20.10 -5.29 -8.44
C PHE A 59 21.38 -5.57 -7.68
N SER A 60 22.46 -4.88 -7.99
CA SER A 60 23.76 -5.02 -7.34
C SER A 60 24.37 -3.67 -6.97
N LYS A 61 24.97 -3.58 -5.80
CA LYS A 61 25.77 -2.45 -5.35
C LYS A 61 26.85 -2.95 -4.42
N ASP A 62 28.10 -2.62 -4.69
CA ASP A 62 29.26 -3.10 -3.95
C ASP A 62 29.31 -4.65 -3.95
N LYS A 63 29.25 -5.24 -2.74
CA LYS A 63 29.23 -6.70 -2.56
C LYS A 63 27.84 -7.29 -2.37
N LYS A 64 26.79 -6.46 -2.49
CA LYS A 64 25.40 -6.86 -2.29
C LYS A 64 24.73 -7.10 -3.62
N THR A 65 23.96 -8.17 -3.73
CA THR A 65 23.16 -8.51 -4.90
C THR A 65 21.86 -9.15 -4.47
N TYR A 66 20.77 -8.75 -5.09
CA TYR A 66 19.44 -9.32 -4.89
C TYR A 66 18.88 -9.69 -6.26
N SER A 67 18.51 -10.96 -6.43
CA SER A 67 18.07 -11.48 -7.72
C SER A 67 16.63 -11.93 -7.67
N LEU A 68 15.83 -11.49 -8.63
CA LEU A 68 14.54 -12.08 -8.93
C LEU A 68 14.75 -13.31 -9.82
N VAL A 69 14.33 -14.47 -9.37
CA VAL A 69 14.28 -15.71 -10.15
C VAL A 69 12.85 -15.94 -10.60
N CYS A 70 12.63 -15.94 -11.91
CA CYS A 70 11.33 -16.11 -12.54
C CYS A 70 11.21 -17.50 -13.13
N PHE A 71 10.12 -18.18 -12.83
CA PHE A 71 9.72 -19.45 -13.46
C PHE A 71 8.41 -19.22 -14.19
N ALA A 72 8.46 -19.14 -15.53
CA ALA A 72 7.29 -19.04 -16.37
C ALA A 72 6.83 -20.43 -16.81
N ASN A 73 5.59 -20.76 -16.48
CA ASN A 73 5.01 -22.08 -16.68
C ASN A 73 3.96 -22.07 -17.78
N GLU A 74 3.79 -23.20 -18.44
CA GLU A 74 2.67 -23.38 -19.38
C GLU A 74 1.37 -23.49 -18.58
N LEU A 75 0.43 -22.61 -18.89
CA LEU A 75 -0.93 -22.66 -18.38
C LEU A 75 -1.91 -22.57 -19.55
N LYS A 76 -2.84 -23.51 -19.63
CA LYS A 76 -3.87 -23.52 -20.67
C LYS A 76 -4.80 -22.33 -20.48
N ASP A 77 -5.30 -21.78 -21.59
CA ASP A 77 -6.18 -20.61 -21.54
C ASP A 77 -7.46 -20.85 -20.73
N GLU A 78 -7.99 -22.07 -20.76
CA GLU A 78 -9.16 -22.51 -19.98
C GLU A 78 -8.93 -22.49 -18.46
N GLU A 79 -7.67 -22.60 -18.04
CA GLU A 79 -7.26 -22.57 -16.64
C GLU A 79 -6.97 -21.15 -16.13
N ARG A 80 -6.90 -20.16 -17.03
CA ARG A 80 -6.71 -18.74 -16.68
C ARG A 80 -8.02 -18.14 -16.23
N SER A 81 -7.96 -17.40 -15.17
CA SER A 81 -9.13 -16.78 -14.56
C SER A 81 -8.79 -15.37 -14.09
N ASP A 82 -9.69 -14.44 -14.34
CA ASP A 82 -9.65 -13.09 -13.73
C ASP A 82 -10.10 -13.10 -12.25
N ARG A 83 -10.30 -14.27 -11.66
CA ARG A 83 -10.64 -14.39 -10.24
C ARG A 83 -9.48 -13.98 -9.37
N VAL A 84 -9.78 -13.40 -8.22
CA VAL A 84 -8.80 -12.95 -7.22
C VAL A 84 -8.01 -14.13 -6.65
N ILE A 85 -8.67 -15.27 -6.49
CA ILE A 85 -8.05 -16.50 -6.01
C ILE A 85 -7.94 -17.44 -7.22
N ALA A 86 -6.73 -17.61 -7.72
CA ALA A 86 -6.43 -18.60 -8.75
C ALA A 86 -5.84 -19.86 -8.09
N THR A 87 -6.07 -20.99 -8.71
CA THR A 87 -5.49 -22.28 -8.30
C THR A 87 -4.24 -22.64 -9.07
N LYS A 88 -4.02 -21.99 -10.23
CA LYS A 88 -2.86 -22.18 -11.11
C LYS A 88 -2.28 -20.82 -11.53
N TRP A 89 -1.01 -20.82 -11.89
CA TRP A 89 -0.23 -19.60 -12.11
C TRP A 89 0.57 -19.67 -13.40
N ASP A 90 0.59 -18.59 -14.18
CA ASP A 90 1.44 -18.43 -15.36
C ASP A 90 2.91 -18.30 -14.99
N ALA A 91 3.21 -17.72 -13.84
CA ALA A 91 4.56 -17.57 -13.36
C ALA A 91 4.64 -17.58 -11.83
N ALA A 92 5.77 -18.08 -11.33
CA ALA A 92 6.15 -18.04 -9.93
C ALA A 92 7.52 -17.37 -9.78
N PHE A 93 7.75 -16.68 -8.68
CA PHE A 93 8.92 -15.86 -8.46
C PHE A 93 9.50 -16.06 -7.08
N ALA A 94 10.83 -16.00 -7.01
CA ALA A 94 11.55 -15.89 -5.75
C ALA A 94 12.49 -14.69 -5.80
N LEU A 95 12.49 -13.87 -4.78
CA LEU A 95 13.57 -12.93 -4.54
C LEU A 95 14.66 -13.64 -3.75
N TYR A 96 15.88 -13.64 -4.27
CA TYR A 96 17.00 -14.42 -3.80
C TYR A 96 18.16 -13.53 -3.35
N ASP A 97 18.80 -13.88 -2.26
CA ASP A 97 19.99 -13.22 -1.73
C ASP A 97 21.25 -13.68 -2.47
N GLY A 98 21.78 -12.83 -3.32
CA GLY A 98 22.89 -13.11 -4.23
C GLY A 98 22.43 -13.54 -5.62
N ILE A 99 23.37 -14.06 -6.42
CA ILE A 99 23.10 -14.68 -7.72
C ILE A 99 22.98 -16.20 -7.52
N PRO A 100 21.86 -16.83 -7.89
CA PRO A 100 21.68 -18.26 -7.72
C PRO A 100 22.61 -19.05 -8.63
N SER A 101 23.23 -20.10 -8.10
CA SER A 101 23.96 -21.10 -8.88
C SER A 101 23.00 -21.98 -9.69
N LYS A 102 23.52 -22.77 -10.64
CA LYS A 102 22.71 -23.74 -11.39
C LYS A 102 21.99 -24.73 -10.45
N LEU A 103 22.65 -25.20 -9.40
CA LEU A 103 22.04 -26.07 -8.39
C LEU A 103 20.92 -25.39 -7.61
N ASP A 104 21.08 -24.07 -7.32
CA ASP A 104 20.02 -23.30 -6.70
C ASP A 104 18.82 -23.16 -7.65
N ILE A 105 19.05 -22.89 -8.93
CA ILE A 105 17.99 -22.77 -9.93
C ILE A 105 17.21 -24.08 -10.06
N ASP A 106 17.91 -25.22 -10.12
CA ASP A 106 17.28 -26.54 -10.20
C ASP A 106 16.42 -26.82 -8.96
N ARG A 107 16.91 -26.48 -7.77
CA ARG A 107 16.15 -26.60 -6.51
C ARG A 107 14.94 -25.64 -6.48
N LEU A 108 15.15 -24.40 -6.87
CA LEU A 108 14.09 -23.38 -6.88
C LEU A 108 12.99 -23.74 -7.88
N SER A 109 13.32 -24.29 -9.05
CA SER A 109 12.34 -24.70 -10.07
C SER A 109 11.34 -25.73 -9.56
N GLN A 110 11.77 -26.58 -8.61
CA GLN A 110 10.91 -27.58 -7.99
C GLN A 110 10.05 -27.00 -6.84
N ASN A 111 10.53 -26.00 -6.14
CA ASN A 111 9.94 -25.52 -4.89
C ASN A 111 9.12 -24.24 -5.05
N VAL A 112 9.60 -23.26 -5.83
CA VAL A 112 8.97 -21.94 -5.95
C VAL A 112 7.58 -22.03 -6.57
N PRO A 113 7.31 -22.81 -7.64
CA PRO A 113 5.97 -22.95 -8.18
C PRO A 113 4.94 -23.50 -7.18
N LYS A 114 5.36 -24.34 -6.25
CA LYS A 114 4.50 -24.92 -5.22
C LYS A 114 4.29 -24.00 -4.02
N GLN A 115 5.26 -23.12 -3.76
CA GLN A 115 5.29 -22.20 -2.61
C GLN A 115 5.00 -22.88 -1.28
N GLU A 116 5.59 -24.04 -1.06
CA GLU A 116 5.42 -24.80 0.18
C GLU A 116 6.41 -24.32 1.25
N VAL A 117 5.87 -23.97 2.40
CA VAL A 117 6.68 -23.64 3.60
C VAL A 117 7.49 -24.88 4.01
N GLY A 118 8.77 -24.70 4.32
CA GLY A 118 9.68 -25.79 4.72
C GLY A 118 10.62 -26.28 3.62
N ARG A 119 10.41 -25.88 2.37
CA ARG A 119 11.32 -26.15 1.24
C ARG A 119 12.21 -24.98 0.89
N LEU A 120 12.12 -23.89 1.65
CA LEU A 120 12.85 -22.66 1.41
C LEU A 120 14.17 -22.68 2.17
N SER A 121 15.21 -22.16 1.55
CA SER A 121 16.47 -21.86 2.23
C SER A 121 16.45 -20.46 2.84
N TYR A 122 17.52 -20.14 3.59
CA TYR A 122 17.70 -18.78 4.14
C TYR A 122 17.94 -17.70 3.06
N LYS A 123 18.22 -18.11 1.82
CA LYS A 123 18.49 -17.19 0.70
C LYS A 123 17.22 -16.75 -0.04
N GLU A 124 16.13 -17.47 0.07
CA GLU A 124 14.84 -17.01 -0.47
C GLU A 124 14.24 -15.97 0.47
N LEU A 125 14.24 -14.69 0.03
CA LEU A 125 13.80 -13.56 0.84
C LEU A 125 12.30 -13.37 0.80
N THR A 126 11.70 -13.52 -0.39
CA THR A 126 10.23 -13.47 -0.57
C THR A 126 9.83 -14.24 -1.82
N LEU A 127 8.59 -14.69 -1.86
CA LEU A 127 8.00 -15.42 -2.98
C LEU A 127 6.76 -14.70 -3.50
N SER A 128 6.46 -14.89 -4.78
CA SER A 128 5.23 -14.43 -5.38
C SER A 128 4.76 -15.32 -6.52
N ARG A 129 3.52 -15.15 -6.91
CA ARG A 129 2.88 -15.80 -8.06
C ARG A 129 2.09 -14.77 -8.84
N ALA A 130 2.02 -14.94 -10.15
CA ALA A 130 1.27 -14.05 -11.00
C ALA A 130 0.63 -14.75 -12.19
N ASN A 131 -0.45 -14.15 -12.69
CA ASN A 131 -1.10 -14.56 -13.92
C ASN A 131 -1.05 -13.45 -14.95
N ARG A 132 -0.94 -13.83 -16.22
CA ARG A 132 -1.06 -12.94 -17.36
C ARG A 132 -2.43 -12.29 -17.38
N SER A 133 -2.50 -11.03 -17.75
CA SER A 133 -3.77 -10.37 -18.01
C SER A 133 -4.45 -11.01 -19.21
N VAL A 134 -5.62 -11.59 -19.00
CA VAL A 134 -6.42 -12.23 -20.08
C VAL A 134 -6.74 -11.24 -21.21
N ARG A 135 -6.90 -9.95 -20.88
CA ARG A 135 -7.27 -8.92 -21.85
C ARG A 135 -6.10 -8.24 -22.54
N ALA A 136 -4.96 -8.05 -21.83
CA ALA A 136 -3.89 -7.20 -22.32
C ALA A 136 -2.67 -7.98 -22.82
N PHE A 137 -2.32 -9.13 -22.22
CA PHE A 137 -1.06 -9.80 -22.53
C PHE A 137 -1.00 -10.28 -23.97
N ASN A 138 -1.97 -11.09 -24.40
CA ASN A 138 -2.00 -11.61 -25.77
C ASN A 138 -2.23 -10.49 -26.81
N TYR A 139 -3.04 -9.49 -26.47
CA TYR A 139 -3.23 -8.32 -27.31
C TYR A 139 -1.91 -7.58 -27.61
N VAL A 140 -1.09 -7.36 -26.58
CA VAL A 140 0.24 -6.73 -26.75
C VAL A 140 1.13 -7.59 -27.65
N VAL A 141 1.23 -8.90 -27.36
CA VAL A 141 2.03 -9.82 -28.17
C VAL A 141 1.60 -9.79 -29.65
N GLU A 142 0.28 -9.80 -29.93
CA GLU A 142 -0.24 -9.71 -31.28
C GLU A 142 0.12 -8.40 -31.99
N CYS A 143 -0.02 -7.27 -31.31
CA CYS A 143 0.36 -5.99 -31.87
C CYS A 143 1.85 -5.96 -32.22
N LEU A 144 2.70 -6.31 -31.24
CA LEU A 144 4.16 -6.29 -31.44
C LEU A 144 4.61 -7.23 -32.55
N SER A 145 4.02 -8.43 -32.65
CA SER A 145 4.34 -9.40 -33.72
C SER A 145 3.97 -8.89 -35.13
N LYS A 146 3.02 -7.95 -35.22
CA LYS A 146 2.61 -7.30 -36.47
C LYS A 146 3.38 -6.01 -36.78
N GLY A 147 4.41 -5.66 -36.01
CA GLY A 147 5.19 -4.44 -36.18
C GLY A 147 4.48 -3.17 -35.71
N ILE A 148 3.45 -3.27 -34.86
CA ILE A 148 2.70 -2.10 -34.40
C ILE A 148 2.68 -2.03 -32.88
N GLN A 149 2.68 -0.81 -32.33
CA GLN A 149 2.52 -0.59 -30.90
C GLN A 149 1.05 -0.78 -30.49
N PRO A 150 0.79 -1.35 -29.28
CA PRO A 150 -0.58 -1.48 -28.78
C PRO A 150 -1.19 -0.11 -28.50
N ASN A 151 -2.52 -0.01 -28.65
CA ASN A 151 -3.25 1.21 -28.39
C ASN A 151 -3.23 1.55 -26.88
N THR A 152 -2.72 2.73 -26.55
CA THR A 152 -2.57 3.20 -25.16
C THR A 152 -3.90 3.33 -24.42
N ASN A 153 -5.00 3.69 -25.11
CA ASN A 153 -6.34 3.78 -24.51
C ASN A 153 -6.87 2.40 -24.13
N GLU A 154 -6.59 1.37 -24.93
CA GLU A 154 -6.97 -0.01 -24.58
C GLU A 154 -6.13 -0.54 -23.41
N LEU A 155 -4.84 -0.24 -23.39
CA LEU A 155 -3.96 -0.63 -22.28
C LEU A 155 -4.32 0.08 -20.98
N SER A 156 -4.72 1.35 -21.03
CA SER A 156 -5.09 2.13 -19.83
C SER A 156 -6.31 1.56 -19.10
N LYS A 157 -7.21 0.87 -19.82
CA LYS A 157 -8.35 0.17 -19.22
C LYS A 157 -7.93 -0.99 -18.31
N VAL A 158 -6.72 -1.51 -18.47
CA VAL A 158 -6.16 -2.62 -17.69
C VAL A 158 -5.00 -2.16 -16.82
N GLY A 159 -4.02 -1.46 -17.40
CA GLY A 159 -2.87 -0.87 -16.73
C GLY A 159 -1.73 -1.84 -16.41
N TYR A 160 -1.86 -3.13 -16.73
CA TYR A 160 -0.84 -4.14 -16.44
C TYR A 160 -0.92 -5.33 -17.42
N LEU A 161 0.20 -6.01 -17.59
CA LEU A 161 0.28 -7.28 -18.36
C LEU A 161 0.27 -8.51 -17.44
N TYR A 162 0.78 -8.36 -16.23
CA TYR A 162 0.74 -9.38 -15.18
C TYR A 162 0.05 -8.86 -13.93
N ARG A 163 -0.65 -9.78 -13.24
CA ARG A 163 -1.30 -9.52 -11.96
C ARG A 163 -0.78 -10.50 -10.92
N THR A 164 -0.16 -9.95 -9.87
CA THR A 164 0.23 -10.74 -8.71
C THR A 164 -0.98 -10.95 -7.81
N THR A 165 -1.17 -12.15 -7.30
CA THR A 165 -2.21 -12.45 -6.32
C THR A 165 -1.71 -12.40 -4.90
N ALA A 166 -0.40 -12.57 -4.73
CA ALA A 166 0.25 -12.44 -3.44
C ALA A 166 1.59 -11.74 -3.67
N VAL A 167 1.68 -10.49 -3.28
CA VAL A 167 2.94 -9.76 -3.12
C VAL A 167 3.59 -10.14 -1.77
N TYR A 168 3.17 -11.23 -1.18
CA TYR A 168 3.37 -11.54 0.22
C TYR A 168 4.02 -12.90 0.32
N GLY A 169 5.31 -12.90 0.30
CA GLY A 169 6.07 -14.11 0.54
C GLY A 169 5.67 -14.74 1.87
N SER A 170 5.81 -16.04 1.97
CA SER A 170 5.72 -16.87 3.18
C SER A 170 4.52 -16.64 4.13
N GLY A 171 3.44 -16.01 3.70
CA GLY A 171 2.22 -15.83 4.49
C GLY A 171 2.31 -14.78 5.61
N LYS A 172 3.43 -14.10 5.75
CA LYS A 172 3.63 -12.98 6.68
C LYS A 172 4.00 -11.74 5.90
N PHE A 173 3.00 -11.01 5.53
CA PHE A 173 3.06 -9.79 4.77
C PHE A 173 4.04 -8.78 5.36
N GLY A 174 5.02 -8.32 4.57
CA GLY A 174 5.99 -7.31 4.98
C GLY A 174 6.88 -7.67 6.16
N LEU A 175 6.78 -8.90 6.66
CA LEU A 175 7.48 -9.37 7.86
C LEU A 175 8.28 -10.65 7.60
N ALA A 176 8.56 -10.98 6.33
CA ALA A 176 9.36 -12.16 6.01
C ALA A 176 10.70 -12.05 6.73
N ASP A 177 10.88 -12.90 7.72
CA ASP A 177 12.12 -13.14 8.45
C ASP A 177 13.02 -11.91 8.68
N ARG A 178 12.44 -10.80 9.17
CA ARG A 178 13.19 -9.58 9.54
C ARG A 178 14.43 -9.86 10.37
N PHE A 179 14.40 -10.92 11.17
CA PHE A 179 15.55 -11.33 11.96
C PHE A 179 16.79 -11.60 11.09
N ARG A 180 16.60 -12.15 9.87
CA ARG A 180 17.70 -12.47 8.95
C ARG A 180 18.26 -11.26 8.22
N ILE A 181 17.46 -10.21 8.06
CA ILE A 181 17.83 -9.01 7.28
C ILE A 181 17.99 -7.74 8.13
N LYS A 182 17.86 -7.83 9.46
CA LYS A 182 17.86 -6.66 10.35
C LYS A 182 19.12 -5.78 10.26
N ASN A 183 20.24 -6.34 9.80
CA ASN A 183 21.50 -5.63 9.62
C ASN A 183 21.71 -5.15 8.17
N ARG A 184 20.68 -5.14 7.36
CA ARG A 184 20.71 -4.73 5.95
C ARG A 184 19.71 -3.61 5.73
N ASP A 185 20.13 -2.39 6.02
CA ASP A 185 19.27 -1.20 6.01
C ASP A 185 18.56 -0.99 4.68
N GLU A 186 19.20 -1.38 3.57
CA GLU A 186 18.66 -1.27 2.22
C GLU A 186 17.42 -2.13 1.96
N ILE A 187 17.25 -3.25 2.67
CA ILE A 187 16.12 -4.17 2.51
C ILE A 187 15.30 -4.39 3.80
N ASN A 188 15.79 -3.91 4.93
CA ASN A 188 15.10 -4.08 6.22
C ASN A 188 13.86 -3.19 6.37
N GLY A 189 13.68 -2.21 5.49
CA GLY A 189 12.48 -1.36 5.49
C GLY A 189 11.20 -2.19 5.18
N PRO A 190 10.04 -1.79 5.73
CA PRO A 190 8.78 -2.45 5.43
C PRO A 190 8.52 -2.50 3.92
N PHE A 191 8.07 -3.66 3.44
CA PHE A 191 7.73 -3.89 2.03
C PHE A 191 8.88 -3.70 1.01
N ARG A 192 10.13 -3.49 1.45
CA ARG A 192 11.26 -3.31 0.54
C ARG A 192 11.48 -4.50 -0.37
N LEU A 193 11.42 -5.70 0.17
CA LEU A 193 11.57 -6.95 -0.58
C LEU A 193 10.42 -7.15 -1.57
N GLU A 194 9.20 -6.91 -1.10
CA GLU A 194 8.00 -7.03 -1.94
C GLU A 194 8.00 -6.00 -3.07
N MET A 195 8.39 -4.78 -2.80
CA MET A 195 8.51 -3.73 -3.81
C MET A 195 9.58 -4.06 -4.84
N MET A 196 10.74 -4.55 -4.41
CA MET A 196 11.81 -5.01 -5.31
C MET A 196 11.32 -6.15 -6.21
N LEU A 197 10.67 -7.15 -5.63
CA LEU A 197 10.13 -8.28 -6.38
C LEU A 197 9.15 -7.78 -7.45
N VAL A 198 8.17 -6.97 -7.09
CA VAL A 198 7.13 -6.47 -8.02
C VAL A 198 7.75 -5.61 -9.11
N TYR A 199 8.72 -4.77 -8.76
CA TYR A 199 9.41 -3.92 -9.73
C TYR A 199 10.18 -4.72 -10.78
N LEU A 200 10.91 -5.76 -10.36
CA LEU A 200 11.63 -6.66 -11.27
C LEU A 200 10.68 -7.57 -12.07
N VAL A 201 9.56 -8.01 -11.49
CA VAL A 201 8.50 -8.74 -12.23
C VAL A 201 7.94 -7.88 -13.35
N ARG A 202 7.79 -6.57 -13.14
CA ARG A 202 7.37 -5.63 -14.19
C ARG A 202 8.32 -5.69 -15.38
N GLN A 203 9.63 -5.69 -15.16
CA GLN A 203 10.62 -5.78 -16.22
C GLN A 203 10.56 -7.14 -16.94
N PHE A 204 10.50 -8.24 -16.19
CA PHE A 204 10.31 -9.57 -16.76
C PHE A 204 9.11 -9.62 -17.72
N THR A 205 8.03 -8.96 -17.36
CA THR A 205 6.81 -8.92 -18.17
C THR A 205 7.04 -8.29 -19.55
N PHE A 206 7.77 -7.20 -19.61
CA PHE A 206 8.10 -6.51 -20.87
C PHE A 206 9.02 -7.35 -21.74
N ASP A 207 10.06 -7.91 -21.15
CA ASP A 207 10.99 -8.77 -21.88
C ASP A 207 10.29 -10.02 -22.43
N GLN A 208 9.35 -10.60 -21.68
CA GLN A 208 8.60 -11.78 -22.10
C GLN A 208 7.68 -11.49 -23.30
N VAL A 209 6.93 -10.38 -23.30
CA VAL A 209 6.07 -10.06 -24.45
C VAL A 209 6.88 -9.75 -25.70
N ASN A 210 8.02 -9.04 -25.56
CA ASN A 210 8.96 -8.78 -26.66
C ASN A 210 9.53 -10.09 -27.23
N HIS A 211 9.94 -11.00 -26.35
CA HIS A 211 10.47 -12.31 -26.72
C HIS A 211 9.46 -13.15 -27.52
N ILE A 212 8.24 -13.28 -27.00
CA ILE A 212 7.19 -14.06 -27.67
C ILE A 212 6.84 -13.43 -29.02
N ALA A 213 6.68 -12.11 -29.09
CA ALA A 213 6.38 -11.40 -30.33
C ALA A 213 7.48 -11.61 -31.39
N LYS A 214 8.75 -11.52 -31.00
CA LYS A 214 9.90 -11.75 -31.88
C LYS A 214 9.96 -13.17 -32.41
N HIS A 215 9.67 -14.18 -31.61
CA HIS A 215 9.62 -15.59 -32.06
C HIS A 215 8.41 -15.86 -32.96
N LYS A 216 7.27 -15.19 -32.70
CA LYS A 216 6.06 -15.32 -33.52
C LYS A 216 6.23 -14.74 -34.91
N ASN A 217 6.96 -13.61 -35.07
CA ASN A 217 7.26 -13.00 -36.36
C ASN A 217 8.64 -12.34 -36.31
N PRO A 218 9.72 -13.09 -36.57
CA PRO A 218 11.10 -12.58 -36.51
C PRO A 218 11.39 -11.40 -37.43
N LYS A 219 10.62 -11.24 -38.52
CA LYS A 219 10.90 -10.20 -39.55
C LYS A 219 10.32 -8.84 -39.14
N ASP A 220 9.06 -8.83 -38.70
CA ASP A 220 8.31 -7.58 -38.57
C ASP A 220 8.11 -7.18 -37.09
N ALA A 221 8.36 -8.09 -36.14
CA ALA A 221 8.13 -7.79 -34.74
C ALA A 221 8.98 -6.62 -34.23
N VAL A 222 8.32 -5.75 -33.49
CA VAL A 222 8.92 -4.61 -32.78
C VAL A 222 8.91 -4.82 -31.27
N GLU A 223 9.79 -4.13 -30.58
CA GLU A 223 9.78 -4.11 -29.11
C GLU A 223 8.73 -3.13 -28.58
N LEU A 224 8.23 -3.40 -27.39
CA LEU A 224 7.29 -2.52 -26.70
C LEU A 224 7.94 -1.17 -26.41
N ASP A 225 7.27 -0.09 -26.82
CA ASP A 225 7.75 1.28 -26.64
C ASP A 225 7.99 1.59 -25.15
N LEU A 226 9.09 2.29 -24.86
CA LEU A 226 9.47 2.63 -23.48
C LEU A 226 8.42 3.50 -22.76
N ASP A 227 7.73 4.38 -23.48
CA ASP A 227 6.65 5.19 -22.89
C ASP A 227 5.45 4.31 -22.52
N ILE A 228 5.16 3.30 -23.34
CA ILE A 228 4.12 2.31 -23.00
C ILE A 228 4.57 1.46 -21.81
N CYS A 229 5.83 1.02 -21.77
CA CYS A 229 6.40 0.30 -20.64
C CYS A 229 6.27 1.10 -19.32
N ARG A 230 6.57 2.42 -19.34
CA ARG A 230 6.39 3.27 -18.15
C ARG A 230 4.93 3.34 -17.71
N ASN A 231 3.99 3.38 -18.64
CA ASN A 231 2.56 3.46 -18.37
C ASN A 231 1.93 2.13 -17.92
N LEU A 232 2.68 1.04 -17.93
CA LEU A 232 2.24 -0.26 -17.44
C LEU A 232 2.88 -0.56 -16.07
N GLY A 233 2.07 -1.05 -15.15
CA GLY A 233 2.49 -1.51 -13.84
C GLY A 233 2.28 -3.02 -13.67
N ILE A 234 2.31 -3.47 -12.43
CA ILE A 234 1.88 -4.80 -12.02
C ILE A 234 0.54 -4.69 -11.31
N GLY A 235 -0.45 -5.40 -11.84
CA GLY A 235 -1.79 -5.44 -11.24
C GLY A 235 -1.77 -6.20 -9.92
N ASN A 236 -2.48 -5.66 -8.96
CA ASN A 236 -2.81 -6.36 -7.73
C ASN A 236 -4.31 -6.21 -7.50
N SER A 237 -5.05 -7.30 -7.62
CA SER A 237 -6.47 -7.29 -7.28
C SER A 237 -6.59 -7.43 -5.79
N THR A 238 -6.94 -6.37 -5.13
CA THR A 238 -7.26 -6.42 -3.73
C THR A 238 -8.72 -6.12 -3.52
N GLY A 239 -9.42 -7.13 -3.06
CA GLY A 239 -10.65 -6.91 -2.34
C GLY A 239 -10.35 -6.40 -0.93
N LEU A 240 -11.38 -6.17 -0.18
CA LEU A 240 -11.31 -5.72 1.21
C LEU A 240 -10.45 -6.62 2.11
N GLY A 241 -10.20 -7.88 1.73
CA GLY A 241 -9.34 -8.80 2.47
C GLY A 241 -7.88 -8.40 2.62
N MET A 242 -7.41 -7.37 1.90
CA MET A 242 -6.05 -6.87 2.00
C MET A 242 -5.91 -5.55 2.76
N ALA A 243 -7.00 -4.83 2.94
CA ALA A 243 -7.06 -3.68 3.83
C ALA A 243 -6.74 -4.04 5.30
N PRO A 244 -7.15 -5.21 5.77
CA PRO A 244 -6.89 -5.73 7.10
C PRO A 244 -5.44 -5.73 7.54
N PHE A 245 -4.52 -5.90 6.62
CA PHE A 245 -3.10 -5.92 6.96
C PHE A 245 -2.65 -4.64 7.66
N ILE A 246 -3.03 -3.48 7.13
CA ILE A 246 -2.64 -2.18 7.72
C ILE A 246 -3.19 -2.07 9.15
N VAL A 247 -4.43 -2.53 9.36
CA VAL A 247 -5.10 -2.50 10.67
C VAL A 247 -4.50 -3.50 11.66
N ASN A 248 -3.94 -4.61 11.16
CA ASN A 248 -3.29 -5.62 12.00
C ASN A 248 -1.84 -5.28 12.38
N HIS A 249 -1.30 -4.18 11.82
CA HIS A 249 0.04 -3.70 12.12
C HIS A 249 -0.03 -2.27 12.65
N PRO A 250 -0.57 -2.08 13.86
CA PRO A 250 -0.84 -0.76 14.42
C PRO A 250 0.41 0.10 14.60
N SER A 251 1.57 -0.50 14.92
CA SER A 251 2.82 0.26 15.03
C SER A 251 3.28 0.75 13.66
N LEU A 252 3.16 -0.06 12.61
CA LEU A 252 3.50 0.34 11.26
C LEU A 252 2.59 1.47 10.76
N LEU A 253 1.28 1.35 11.00
CA LEU A 253 0.33 2.40 10.65
C LEU A 253 0.66 3.69 11.39
N ASN A 254 0.88 3.61 12.71
CA ASN A 254 1.26 4.75 13.52
C ASN A 254 2.54 5.43 13.00
N ASN A 255 3.59 4.65 12.76
CA ASN A 255 4.89 5.19 12.37
C ASN A 255 4.84 5.83 10.99
N TRP A 256 4.07 5.26 10.05
CA TRP A 256 3.83 5.87 8.74
C TRP A 256 3.11 7.20 8.86
N ILE A 257 1.99 7.26 9.62
CA ILE A 257 1.23 8.50 9.82
C ILE A 257 2.05 9.52 10.61
N LEU A 258 2.73 9.10 11.68
CA LEU A 258 3.58 9.99 12.48
C LEU A 258 4.70 10.62 11.63
N ALA A 259 5.30 9.87 10.71
CA ALA A 259 6.27 10.42 9.76
C ALA A 259 5.64 11.51 8.89
N LYS A 260 4.45 11.29 8.33
CA LYS A 260 3.71 12.29 7.56
C LYS A 260 3.37 13.54 8.38
N GLU A 261 2.83 13.35 9.59
CA GLU A 261 2.49 14.45 10.49
C GLU A 261 3.72 15.25 10.92
N THR A 262 4.84 14.55 11.15
CA THR A 262 6.12 15.19 11.48
C THR A 262 6.65 16.02 10.29
N ALA A 263 6.56 15.49 9.07
CA ALA A 263 6.92 16.24 7.87
C ALA A 263 6.05 17.48 7.70
N LEU A 264 4.73 17.32 7.79
CA LEU A 264 3.78 18.42 7.69
C LEU A 264 4.07 19.51 8.73
N LYS A 265 4.27 19.13 9.99
CA LYS A 265 4.62 20.07 11.06
C LYS A 265 5.87 20.88 10.69
N LYS A 266 6.97 20.23 10.32
CA LYS A 266 8.22 20.90 9.95
C LYS A 266 8.05 21.85 8.76
N ILE A 267 7.27 21.45 7.75
CA ILE A 267 7.01 22.28 6.56
C ILE A 267 6.17 23.51 6.92
N ARG A 268 5.17 23.38 7.79
CA ARG A 268 4.38 24.49 8.27
C ARG A 268 5.19 25.48 9.14
N GLU A 269 6.26 25.02 9.79
CA GLU A 269 7.19 25.82 10.60
C GLU A 269 8.22 26.58 9.75
N ILE A 270 8.32 26.35 8.44
CA ILE A 270 9.23 27.07 7.54
C ILE A 270 8.83 28.53 7.48
N GLU A 271 9.73 29.40 7.92
CA GLU A 271 9.47 30.84 7.97
C GLU A 271 9.44 31.46 6.57
N LYS A 272 10.42 31.12 5.74
CA LYS A 272 10.56 31.63 4.37
C LYS A 272 10.75 30.45 3.41
N VAL A 273 9.94 30.43 2.38
CA VAL A 273 10.04 29.46 1.29
C VAL A 273 10.81 30.10 0.15
N SER A 274 11.81 29.41 -0.39
CA SER A 274 12.56 29.89 -1.55
C SER A 274 11.70 29.88 -2.84
N GLU A 275 12.10 30.67 -3.83
CA GLU A 275 11.43 30.68 -5.13
C GLU A 275 11.47 29.33 -5.82
N GLU A 276 12.56 28.57 -5.66
CA GLU A 276 12.71 27.24 -6.24
C GLU A 276 11.76 26.23 -5.60
N GLU A 277 11.73 26.18 -4.25
CA GLU A 277 10.79 25.31 -3.50
C GLU A 277 9.34 25.63 -3.84
N PHE A 278 9.01 26.90 -3.89
CA PHE A 278 7.67 27.33 -4.28
C PHE A 278 7.33 26.94 -5.73
N LYS A 279 8.27 27.08 -6.66
CA LYS A 279 8.11 26.67 -8.05
C LYS A 279 7.88 25.17 -8.19
N ILE A 280 8.60 24.34 -7.42
CA ILE A 280 8.38 22.90 -7.36
C ILE A 280 6.96 22.61 -6.86
N PHE A 281 6.57 23.19 -5.73
CA PHE A 281 5.25 23.02 -5.15
C PHE A 281 4.14 23.40 -6.15
N TYR A 282 4.24 24.60 -6.76
CA TYR A 282 3.24 25.09 -7.70
C TYR A 282 3.16 24.24 -8.98
N ASN A 283 4.29 23.75 -9.48
CA ASN A 283 4.33 22.84 -10.63
C ASN A 283 3.66 21.50 -10.29
N CYS A 284 3.90 20.94 -9.10
CA CYS A 284 3.21 19.73 -8.65
C CYS A 284 1.71 19.96 -8.54
N LEU A 285 1.27 21.10 -8.01
CA LEU A 285 -0.14 21.46 -7.89
C LEU A 285 -0.83 21.57 -9.25
N THR A 286 -0.24 22.27 -10.20
CA THR A 286 -0.81 22.45 -11.55
C THR A 286 -0.86 21.14 -12.34
N LYS A 287 0.17 20.31 -12.23
CA LYS A 287 0.18 18.96 -12.82
C LYS A 287 -0.87 18.06 -12.15
N SER A 288 -1.03 18.16 -10.82
CA SER A 288 -2.07 17.42 -10.09
C SER A 288 -3.46 17.71 -10.62
N LEU A 289 -3.80 18.99 -10.82
CA LEU A 289 -5.09 19.36 -11.40
C LEU A 289 -5.30 18.74 -12.78
N LYS A 290 -4.30 18.81 -13.66
CA LYS A 290 -4.35 18.19 -14.99
C LYS A 290 -4.53 16.67 -14.90
N ASN A 291 -3.80 16.02 -13.99
CA ASN A 291 -3.86 14.57 -13.79
C ASN A 291 -5.24 14.13 -13.26
N VAL A 292 -5.72 14.78 -12.19
CA VAL A 292 -7.03 14.46 -11.58
C VAL A 292 -8.17 14.65 -12.58
N THR A 293 -8.12 15.68 -13.41
CA THR A 293 -9.12 15.92 -14.47
C THR A 293 -9.19 14.78 -15.50
N SER A 294 -8.11 14.03 -15.67
CA SER A 294 -8.08 12.86 -16.56
C SER A 294 -8.62 11.57 -15.93
N TRP A 295 -8.89 11.56 -14.63
CA TRP A 295 -9.37 10.37 -13.95
C TRP A 295 -10.81 10.05 -14.32
N ASN A 296 -11.08 8.77 -14.52
CA ASN A 296 -12.41 8.27 -14.85
C ASN A 296 -12.76 7.07 -13.97
N THR A 297 -14.03 6.97 -13.58
CA THR A 297 -14.55 5.90 -12.75
C THR A 297 -16.02 5.65 -13.04
N ASP A 298 -16.45 4.40 -12.92
CA ASP A 298 -17.87 4.01 -13.04
C ASP A 298 -18.65 4.17 -11.72
N SER A 299 -17.95 4.44 -10.60
CA SER A 299 -18.56 4.61 -9.28
C SER A 299 -19.04 6.04 -9.08
N GLU A 300 -20.34 6.25 -8.88
CA GLU A 300 -20.93 7.58 -8.62
C GLU A 300 -20.34 8.23 -7.35
N TYR A 301 -20.08 7.44 -6.31
CA TYR A 301 -19.42 7.94 -5.11
C TYR A 301 -18.03 8.51 -5.40
N GLN A 302 -17.24 7.83 -6.23
CA GLN A 302 -15.91 8.26 -6.61
C GLN A 302 -15.93 9.43 -7.60
N LYS A 303 -16.89 9.48 -8.53
CA LYS A 303 -17.07 10.64 -9.43
C LYS A 303 -17.24 11.92 -8.62
N LYS A 304 -18.15 11.92 -7.64
CA LYS A 304 -18.38 13.08 -6.78
C LYS A 304 -17.13 13.50 -6.01
N LYS A 305 -16.34 12.54 -5.52
CA LYS A 305 -15.06 12.85 -4.85
C LYS A 305 -14.03 13.46 -5.79
N ILE A 306 -13.92 12.95 -7.02
CA ILE A 306 -13.02 13.50 -8.05
C ILE A 306 -13.45 14.92 -8.42
N GLU A 307 -14.73 15.16 -8.63
CA GLU A 307 -15.28 16.50 -8.92
C GLU A 307 -14.98 17.49 -7.78
N ASN A 308 -15.18 17.08 -6.53
CA ASN A 308 -14.83 17.91 -5.38
C ASN A 308 -13.33 18.21 -5.35
N LEU A 309 -12.47 17.21 -5.58
CA LEU A 309 -11.03 17.40 -5.59
C LEU A 309 -10.57 18.32 -6.72
N ILE A 310 -11.16 18.23 -7.91
CA ILE A 310 -10.89 19.17 -9.01
C ILE A 310 -11.21 20.60 -8.59
N ASN A 311 -12.38 20.82 -7.99
CA ASN A 311 -12.80 22.13 -7.48
C ASN A 311 -11.86 22.63 -6.38
N ASP A 312 -11.46 21.76 -5.45
CA ASP A 312 -10.52 22.10 -4.38
C ASP A 312 -9.15 22.54 -4.93
N LEU A 313 -8.60 21.80 -5.88
CA LEU A 313 -7.32 22.14 -6.51
C LEU A 313 -7.42 23.45 -7.30
N GLN A 314 -8.55 23.71 -7.96
CA GLN A 314 -8.80 24.98 -8.67
C GLN A 314 -8.89 26.15 -7.71
N ASN A 315 -9.63 25.99 -6.61
CA ASN A 315 -9.76 27.02 -5.56
C ASN A 315 -8.41 27.32 -4.91
N LEU A 316 -7.59 26.28 -4.66
CA LEU A 316 -6.25 26.43 -4.14
C LEU A 316 -5.34 27.24 -5.08
N ILE A 317 -5.38 26.95 -6.39
CA ILE A 317 -4.63 27.71 -7.40
C ILE A 317 -5.08 29.17 -7.44
N ASN A 318 -6.37 29.42 -7.39
CA ASN A 318 -6.91 30.78 -7.38
C ASN A 318 -6.50 31.53 -6.11
N TYR A 319 -6.63 30.91 -4.95
CA TYR A 319 -6.18 31.50 -3.68
C TYR A 319 -4.69 31.89 -3.71
N LEU A 320 -3.85 31.06 -4.26
CA LEU A 320 -2.42 31.34 -4.40
C LEU A 320 -2.17 32.53 -5.32
N LYS A 321 -2.83 32.63 -6.47
CA LYS A 321 -2.69 33.77 -7.40
C LYS A 321 -3.06 35.09 -6.73
N ASP A 322 -4.11 35.10 -5.91
CA ASP A 322 -4.62 36.31 -5.28
C ASP A 322 -3.83 36.74 -4.03
N ASN A 323 -3.13 35.81 -3.40
CA ASN A 323 -2.53 36.03 -2.08
C ASN A 323 -1.00 35.87 -2.04
N ILE A 324 -0.36 35.32 -3.08
CA ILE A 324 1.08 35.04 -3.08
C ILE A 324 1.94 36.30 -2.90
N HIS A 325 1.45 37.45 -3.35
CA HIS A 325 2.15 38.72 -3.28
C HIS A 325 2.03 39.43 -1.90
N LYS A 326 1.17 38.90 -1.02
CA LYS A 326 0.83 39.62 0.23
C LYS A 326 1.74 39.32 1.41
N SER A 327 2.38 38.16 1.46
CA SER A 327 3.36 37.79 2.50
C SER A 327 4.00 36.44 2.20
N ASN A 328 5.34 36.39 2.19
CA ASN A 328 6.11 35.15 2.00
C ASN A 328 6.44 34.43 3.32
N PHE A 329 6.00 35.00 4.47
CA PHE A 329 6.30 34.39 5.77
C PHE A 329 5.25 33.34 6.14
N TYR A 330 5.73 32.14 6.53
CA TYR A 330 4.91 31.00 6.94
C TYR A 330 3.81 30.65 5.92
N ILE A 331 4.18 30.71 4.63
CA ILE A 331 3.20 30.56 3.55
C ILE A 331 2.48 29.21 3.60
N PHE A 332 3.18 28.13 3.95
CA PHE A 332 2.58 26.80 4.03
C PHE A 332 1.66 26.64 5.24
N ASP A 333 1.95 27.30 6.36
CA ASP A 333 1.02 27.30 7.49
C ASP A 333 -0.26 28.07 7.19
N LYS A 334 -0.13 29.25 6.58
CA LYS A 334 -1.30 30.04 6.14
C LYS A 334 -2.15 29.28 5.13
N LEU A 335 -1.49 28.63 4.17
CA LEU A 335 -2.14 27.86 3.13
C LEU A 335 -2.87 26.65 3.70
N TYR A 336 -2.25 25.93 4.63
CA TYR A 336 -2.85 24.80 5.32
C TYR A 336 -4.10 25.23 6.13
N ASN A 337 -4.00 26.30 6.92
CA ASN A 337 -5.12 26.78 7.72
C ASN A 337 -6.29 27.24 6.83
N TRP A 338 -6.00 27.97 5.75
CA TRP A 338 -7.02 28.31 4.77
C TRP A 338 -7.67 27.08 4.14
N ALA A 339 -6.88 26.06 3.81
CA ALA A 339 -7.38 24.83 3.21
C ALA A 339 -8.31 24.05 4.14
N GLU A 340 -8.01 23.97 5.44
CA GLU A 340 -8.89 23.32 6.44
C GLU A 340 -10.27 24.00 6.54
N GLU A 341 -10.35 25.28 6.25
CA GLU A 341 -11.60 26.06 6.30
C GLU A 341 -12.38 26.04 4.98
N ASN A 342 -11.70 25.85 3.85
CA ASN A 342 -12.27 26.10 2.52
C ASN A 342 -12.30 24.90 1.58
N LEU A 343 -11.56 23.83 1.88
CA LEU A 343 -11.49 22.64 1.03
C LEU A 343 -12.13 21.42 1.70
N SER A 344 -12.40 20.39 0.90
CA SER A 344 -12.78 19.10 1.44
C SER A 344 -11.61 18.45 2.19
N GLU A 345 -11.90 17.50 3.10
CA GLU A 345 -10.85 16.73 3.80
C GLU A 345 -9.89 16.06 2.79
N GLU A 346 -10.39 15.64 1.64
CA GLU A 346 -9.57 15.07 0.56
C GLU A 346 -8.66 16.10 -0.09
N GLY A 347 -9.15 17.30 -0.34
CA GLY A 347 -8.38 18.42 -0.89
C GLY A 347 -7.25 18.84 0.05
N VAL A 348 -7.54 18.88 1.36
CA VAL A 348 -6.52 19.16 2.39
C VAL A 348 -5.42 18.09 2.37
N GLU A 349 -5.76 16.80 2.38
CA GLU A 349 -4.75 15.72 2.39
C GLU A 349 -3.94 15.68 1.08
N TYR A 350 -4.55 16.05 -0.03
CA TYR A 350 -3.85 16.21 -1.30
C TYR A 350 -2.86 17.38 -1.25
N LEU A 351 -3.26 18.52 -0.70
CA LEU A 351 -2.37 19.66 -0.46
C LEU A 351 -1.20 19.27 0.45
N VAL A 352 -1.46 18.58 1.57
CA VAL A 352 -0.43 18.10 2.50
C VAL A 352 0.62 17.27 1.76
N SER A 353 0.20 16.40 0.83
CA SER A 353 1.12 15.59 0.04
C SER A 353 1.97 16.42 -0.92
N ILE A 354 1.39 17.42 -1.58
CA ILE A 354 2.13 18.31 -2.50
C ILE A 354 3.12 19.20 -1.73
N MET A 355 2.75 19.67 -0.54
CA MET A 355 3.63 20.49 0.29
C MET A 355 4.94 19.76 0.67
N MET A 356 4.94 18.45 0.70
CA MET A 356 6.13 17.64 1.00
C MET A 356 7.12 17.55 -0.19
N GLU A 357 6.66 17.81 -1.40
CA GLU A 357 7.45 17.54 -2.62
C GLU A 357 8.76 18.34 -2.70
N PRO A 358 8.84 19.62 -2.34
CA PRO A 358 10.09 20.36 -2.39
C PRO A 358 11.15 19.91 -1.37
N TYR A 359 10.77 19.21 -0.30
CA TYR A 359 11.58 19.05 0.92
C TYR A 359 12.10 17.62 1.11
N ASN A 360 13.11 17.22 0.33
CA ASN A 360 13.79 15.92 0.50
C ASN A 360 14.50 15.84 1.85
N GLU A 361 15.13 16.93 2.29
CA GLU A 361 15.85 17.02 3.55
C GLU A 361 14.97 16.82 4.79
N ILE A 362 13.67 17.10 4.67
CA ILE A 362 12.68 16.83 5.72
C ILE A 362 12.14 15.41 5.63
N THR A 363 11.84 14.94 4.41
CA THR A 363 11.12 13.67 4.21
C THR A 363 12.02 12.44 4.23
N ASP A 364 13.21 12.51 3.63
CA ASP A 364 14.10 11.36 3.50
C ASP A 364 14.54 10.76 4.85
N PRO A 365 14.90 11.57 5.88
CA PRO A 365 15.20 11.03 7.20
C PRO A 365 14.01 10.34 7.89
N LEU A 366 12.78 10.72 7.53
CA LEU A 366 11.57 10.14 8.12
C LEU A 366 11.20 8.78 7.51
N ILE A 367 11.73 8.45 6.34
CA ILE A 367 11.50 7.15 5.69
C ILE A 367 11.95 5.99 6.60
N SER A 368 13.08 6.13 7.28
CA SER A 368 13.58 5.11 8.22
C SER A 368 12.65 4.89 9.41
N GLN A 369 11.86 5.91 9.79
CA GLN A 369 10.91 5.84 10.88
C GLN A 369 9.61 5.09 10.51
N MET A 370 9.34 4.91 9.20
CA MET A 370 8.19 4.14 8.71
C MET A 370 8.38 2.64 8.89
N SER A 371 9.10 2.20 9.92
CA SER A 371 9.30 0.79 10.25
C SER A 371 8.23 0.30 11.22
N SER A 372 7.93 -0.99 11.22
CA SER A 372 7.19 -1.58 12.32
C SER A 372 8.18 -1.92 13.43
N ASP A 373 8.00 -1.32 14.60
CA ASP A 373 8.42 -2.01 15.81
C ASP A 373 7.63 -3.31 15.85
N GLU A 374 8.27 -4.42 16.10
CA GLU A 374 7.61 -5.71 16.04
C GLU A 374 6.36 -5.68 16.95
N ASP A 375 5.16 -5.60 16.36
CA ASP A 375 3.90 -5.63 17.09
C ASP A 375 3.76 -6.88 17.96
N LYS A 376 4.55 -7.92 17.62
CA LYS A 376 4.70 -9.13 18.41
C LYS A 376 5.37 -8.89 19.76
N SER A 377 6.16 -7.83 19.90
CA SER A 377 6.85 -7.49 21.15
C SER A 377 6.03 -6.63 22.09
N PHE A 378 4.84 -6.14 21.68
CA PHE A 378 4.00 -5.39 22.59
C PHE A 378 3.44 -6.32 23.66
N ASN A 379 3.98 -6.20 24.85
CA ASN A 379 3.49 -6.90 26.03
C ASN A 379 2.41 -6.08 26.73
N ILE A 380 1.30 -6.73 27.05
CA ILE A 380 0.25 -6.11 27.86
C ILE A 380 0.85 -5.74 29.22
N PRO A 381 0.69 -4.50 29.68
CA PRO A 381 1.21 -4.08 30.98
C PRO A 381 0.37 -4.67 32.12
N VAL A 382 0.70 -5.91 32.51
CA VAL A 382 -0.09 -6.73 33.47
C VAL A 382 -0.16 -6.14 34.86
N ASP A 383 0.76 -5.26 35.22
CA ASP A 383 0.81 -4.59 36.54
C ASP A 383 -0.06 -3.34 36.62
N ARG A 384 -0.57 -2.85 35.50
CA ARG A 384 -1.55 -1.77 35.46
C ARG A 384 -2.91 -2.23 36.00
N THR A 385 -3.75 -1.27 36.28
CA THR A 385 -5.04 -1.52 36.95
C THR A 385 -6.22 -1.50 35.98
N ILE A 386 -7.36 -2.02 36.42
CA ILE A 386 -8.62 -1.90 35.68
C ILE A 386 -9.01 -0.43 35.49
N ASN A 387 -8.68 0.43 36.47
CA ASN A 387 -8.95 1.86 36.35
C ASN A 387 -8.18 2.47 35.14
N ASP A 388 -6.90 2.15 35.01
CA ASP A 388 -6.10 2.61 33.84
C ASP A 388 -6.71 2.17 32.51
N LEU A 389 -7.13 0.91 32.42
CA LEU A 389 -7.76 0.37 31.22
C LEU A 389 -9.08 1.08 30.90
N ARG A 390 -9.87 1.39 31.93
CA ARG A 390 -11.15 2.12 31.80
C ARG A 390 -10.92 3.53 31.25
N GLU A 391 -9.97 4.27 31.85
CA GLU A 391 -9.62 5.63 31.41
C GLU A 391 -9.16 5.67 29.95
N ILE A 392 -8.36 4.69 29.50
CA ILE A 392 -7.93 4.59 28.11
C ILE A 392 -9.12 4.35 27.18
N ILE A 393 -10.06 3.47 27.57
CA ILE A 393 -11.28 3.20 26.78
C ILE A 393 -12.15 4.45 26.71
N GLU A 394 -12.40 5.11 27.81
CA GLU A 394 -13.22 6.33 27.85
C GLU A 394 -12.62 7.46 27.02
N LYS A 395 -11.30 7.61 27.03
CA LYS A 395 -10.58 8.62 26.25
C LYS A 395 -10.64 8.34 24.74
N ASN A 396 -10.35 7.09 24.32
CA ASN A 396 -10.11 6.77 22.91
C ASN A 396 -11.34 6.18 22.20
N TYR A 397 -12.30 5.62 22.94
CA TYR A 397 -13.43 4.85 22.40
C TYR A 397 -14.79 5.30 22.96
N SER A 398 -14.87 6.54 23.46
CA SER A 398 -16.11 7.07 24.06
C SER A 398 -17.33 6.97 23.14
N ASP A 399 -17.16 7.08 21.83
CA ASP A 399 -18.24 7.01 20.86
C ASP A 399 -18.76 5.58 20.69
N ILE A 400 -17.88 4.57 20.85
CA ILE A 400 -18.27 3.15 20.85
C ILE A 400 -19.19 2.83 22.02
N LEU A 401 -18.92 3.40 23.18
CA LEU A 401 -19.71 3.13 24.39
C LEU A 401 -21.18 3.55 24.26
N LYS A 402 -21.47 4.49 23.36
CA LYS A 402 -22.83 4.98 23.08
C LYS A 402 -23.60 4.11 22.07
N ILE A 403 -22.94 3.18 21.39
CA ILE A 403 -23.56 2.38 20.32
C ILE A 403 -24.45 1.28 20.93
N ASP A 404 -25.65 1.16 20.39
CA ASP A 404 -26.57 0.06 20.67
C ASP A 404 -26.36 -1.08 19.66
N PHE A 405 -25.63 -2.12 20.08
CA PHE A 405 -25.35 -3.30 19.23
C PHE A 405 -26.50 -4.30 19.16
N SER A 406 -27.62 -4.08 19.84
CA SER A 406 -28.83 -4.91 19.68
C SER A 406 -29.53 -4.66 18.35
N LYS A 407 -29.27 -3.51 17.71
CA LYS A 407 -29.83 -3.13 16.43
C LYS A 407 -29.03 -3.76 15.29
N ASN A 408 -29.69 -4.54 14.43
CA ASN A 408 -29.05 -5.22 13.29
C ASN A 408 -28.31 -4.27 12.33
N GLU A 409 -28.80 -3.06 12.14
CA GLU A 409 -28.15 -2.04 11.31
C GLU A 409 -26.73 -1.67 11.79
N ASN A 410 -26.50 -1.74 13.10
CA ASN A 410 -25.20 -1.45 13.68
C ASN A 410 -24.22 -2.62 13.52
N ASN A 411 -24.70 -3.85 13.35
CA ASN A 411 -23.87 -5.03 13.19
C ASN A 411 -23.27 -5.17 11.79
N LYS A 412 -23.96 -4.70 10.75
CA LYS A 412 -23.56 -4.89 9.34
C LYS A 412 -22.51 -3.89 8.85
N LYS A 413 -22.25 -2.84 9.62
CA LYS A 413 -21.40 -1.71 9.22
C LYS A 413 -20.02 -1.72 9.86
N PHE A 414 -19.71 -2.71 10.71
CA PHE A 414 -18.45 -2.80 11.42
C PHE A 414 -17.46 -3.71 10.71
N TRP A 415 -16.19 -3.42 10.93
CA TRP A 415 -15.12 -4.31 10.59
C TRP A 415 -15.10 -5.49 11.57
N PHE A 416 -14.84 -6.67 11.03
CA PHE A 416 -14.69 -7.89 11.79
C PHE A 416 -13.27 -8.41 11.65
N ILE A 417 -12.72 -8.99 12.70
CA ILE A 417 -11.49 -9.76 12.68
C ILE A 417 -11.87 -11.24 12.66
N SER A 418 -11.33 -12.00 11.72
CA SER A 418 -11.41 -13.46 11.78
C SER A 418 -10.54 -13.96 12.95
N LYS A 419 -11.12 -14.73 13.87
CA LYS A 419 -10.38 -15.29 15.00
C LYS A 419 -9.20 -16.18 14.58
N ASN A 420 -9.37 -16.90 13.48
CA ASN A 420 -8.34 -17.86 13.02
C ASN A 420 -7.25 -17.21 12.18
N LYS A 421 -7.56 -16.18 11.41
CA LYS A 421 -6.61 -15.50 10.52
C LYS A 421 -6.17 -14.15 11.03
N GLU A 422 -6.78 -13.65 12.12
CA GLU A 422 -6.56 -12.30 12.65
C GLU A 422 -6.69 -11.22 11.57
N GLU A 423 -7.45 -11.51 10.51
CA GLU A 423 -7.71 -10.61 9.39
C GLU A 423 -9.02 -9.86 9.61
N PRO A 424 -9.06 -8.54 9.60
CA PRO A 424 -10.30 -7.77 9.61
C PRO A 424 -11.13 -8.08 8.37
N ARG A 425 -12.44 -8.17 8.53
CA ARG A 425 -13.39 -8.39 7.45
C ARG A 425 -14.56 -7.43 7.57
N ILE A 426 -15.17 -7.09 6.45
CA ILE A 426 -16.38 -6.27 6.44
C ILE A 426 -17.60 -7.18 6.61
N GLY A 427 -18.57 -6.72 7.42
CA GLY A 427 -19.69 -7.49 7.93
C GLY A 427 -20.49 -8.34 6.94
N ASP A 428 -20.69 -7.84 5.72
CA ASP A 428 -21.47 -8.55 4.69
C ASP A 428 -20.81 -9.83 4.15
N ARG A 429 -19.57 -10.11 4.52
CA ARG A 429 -18.81 -11.23 3.97
C ARG A 429 -19.08 -12.56 4.66
N PHE A 430 -19.87 -12.56 5.72
CA PHE A 430 -20.23 -13.77 6.46
C PHE A 430 -21.34 -14.59 5.81
N GLU A 431 -22.00 -14.04 4.83
CA GLU A 431 -23.04 -14.72 4.08
C GLU A 431 -22.46 -15.60 2.95
N ASP A 432 -21.14 -15.53 2.71
CA ASP A 432 -20.48 -16.37 1.72
C ASP A 432 -20.37 -17.83 2.19
N ASN A 433 -20.73 -18.78 1.33
CA ASN A 433 -20.58 -20.21 1.61
C ASN A 433 -19.12 -20.56 1.99
N GLY A 434 -18.93 -21.22 3.11
CA GLY A 434 -17.61 -21.59 3.64
C GLY A 434 -17.01 -20.59 4.64
N SER A 435 -17.71 -19.50 4.96
CA SER A 435 -17.33 -18.56 6.00
C SER A 435 -17.68 -19.03 7.41
N GLU A 436 -18.44 -20.09 7.54
CA GLU A 436 -18.96 -20.65 8.81
C GLU A 436 -17.84 -21.12 9.76
N LEU A 437 -16.67 -21.44 9.21
CA LEU A 437 -15.49 -21.84 9.98
C LEU A 437 -14.75 -20.66 10.62
N GLU A 438 -15.07 -19.43 10.23
CA GLU A 438 -14.44 -18.21 10.73
C GLU A 438 -15.42 -17.41 11.58
N GLN A 439 -15.23 -17.41 12.89
CA GLN A 439 -16.05 -16.58 13.78
C GLN A 439 -15.52 -15.13 13.76
N PRO A 440 -16.31 -14.18 13.29
CA PRO A 440 -15.90 -12.78 13.26
C PRO A 440 -15.86 -12.17 14.65
N THR A 441 -14.90 -11.27 14.84
CA THR A 441 -14.80 -10.44 16.03
C THR A 441 -15.06 -8.99 15.64
N ALA A 442 -16.11 -8.39 16.15
CA ALA A 442 -16.41 -6.97 15.96
C ALA A 442 -15.62 -6.15 16.98
N ILE A 443 -14.61 -5.42 16.53
CA ILE A 443 -13.72 -4.63 17.41
C ILE A 443 -14.52 -3.72 18.34
N ALA A 444 -15.45 -2.96 17.79
CA ALA A 444 -16.28 -2.05 18.58
C ALA A 444 -17.13 -2.77 19.65
N ARG A 445 -17.74 -3.90 19.27
CA ARG A 445 -18.53 -4.72 20.20
C ARG A 445 -17.65 -5.30 21.31
N ASP A 446 -16.46 -5.77 20.97
CA ASP A 446 -15.56 -6.36 21.94
C ASP A 446 -15.01 -5.31 22.91
N ILE A 447 -14.75 -4.09 22.45
CA ILE A 447 -14.37 -2.97 23.32
C ILE A 447 -15.52 -2.63 24.27
N LYS A 448 -16.76 -2.54 23.78
CA LYS A 448 -17.92 -2.30 24.65
C LYS A 448 -18.12 -3.42 25.65
N LYS A 449 -18.06 -4.69 25.22
CA LYS A 449 -18.12 -5.85 26.10
C LYS A 449 -17.01 -5.83 27.16
N LEU A 450 -15.78 -5.49 26.77
CA LEU A 450 -14.68 -5.32 27.70
C LEU A 450 -15.00 -4.25 28.74
N TYR A 451 -15.46 -3.06 28.30
CA TYR A 451 -15.82 -1.97 29.20
C TYR A 451 -16.91 -2.37 30.19
N GLU A 452 -18.00 -2.98 29.73
CA GLU A 452 -19.09 -3.48 30.55
C GLU A 452 -18.60 -4.54 31.56
N THR A 453 -17.71 -5.43 31.14
CA THR A 453 -17.12 -6.47 31.99
C THR A 453 -16.27 -5.86 33.12
N ILE A 454 -15.46 -4.85 32.80
CA ILE A 454 -14.57 -4.22 33.78
C ILE A 454 -15.29 -3.17 34.67
N PHE A 455 -16.46 -2.70 34.24
CA PHE A 455 -17.19 -1.64 34.94
C PHE A 455 -17.56 -2.01 36.39
N THR A 456 -17.88 -3.26 36.61
CA THR A 456 -18.28 -3.80 37.95
C THR A 456 -17.09 -4.23 38.81
N LEU A 457 -15.87 -4.21 38.25
CA LEU A 457 -14.67 -4.68 38.94
C LEU A 457 -14.03 -3.58 39.80
N LYS A 458 -13.27 -3.99 40.81
CA LYS A 458 -12.50 -3.06 41.67
C LYS A 458 -11.45 -2.33 40.83
N ASN A 459 -11.36 -1.00 40.97
CA ASN A 459 -10.42 -0.14 40.27
C ASN A 459 -8.97 -0.59 40.43
N SER A 460 -8.59 -1.08 41.58
CA SER A 460 -7.23 -1.53 41.93
C SER A 460 -6.88 -2.94 41.44
N LEU A 461 -7.83 -3.68 40.84
CA LEU A 461 -7.55 -5.01 40.29
C LEU A 461 -6.51 -4.92 39.16
N LYS A 462 -5.50 -5.77 39.22
CA LYS A 462 -4.43 -5.81 38.23
C LYS A 462 -4.90 -6.48 36.93
N ILE A 463 -4.45 -5.95 35.79
CA ILE A 463 -4.76 -6.49 34.46
C ILE A 463 -4.35 -7.95 34.33
N GLY A 464 -3.20 -8.35 34.87
CA GLY A 464 -2.77 -9.75 34.88
C GLY A 464 -3.80 -10.67 35.54
N ASN A 465 -4.31 -10.29 36.70
CA ASN A 465 -5.33 -11.07 37.44
C ASN A 465 -6.68 -11.13 36.69
N PHE A 466 -7.02 -10.04 36.00
CA PHE A 466 -8.21 -10.00 35.14
C PHE A 466 -8.09 -10.96 33.98
N LEU A 467 -6.96 -10.95 33.27
CA LEU A 467 -6.73 -11.76 32.06
C LEU A 467 -6.61 -13.26 32.33
N VAL A 468 -6.19 -13.66 33.52
CA VAL A 468 -6.23 -15.08 33.94
C VAL A 468 -7.65 -15.65 33.87
N ARG A 469 -8.66 -14.84 34.22
CA ARG A 469 -10.08 -15.24 34.22
C ARG A 469 -10.81 -14.95 32.93
N ASN A 470 -10.27 -14.03 32.08
CA ASN A 470 -10.91 -13.51 30.87
C ASN A 470 -9.91 -13.53 29.70
N ASN A 471 -9.35 -14.71 29.43
CA ASN A 471 -8.32 -14.85 28.39
C ASN A 471 -8.85 -14.56 26.98
N ASP A 472 -10.14 -14.75 26.75
CA ASP A 472 -10.84 -14.41 25.51
C ASP A 472 -10.81 -12.89 25.19
N LEU A 473 -10.66 -12.04 26.20
CA LEU A 473 -10.57 -10.58 26.06
C LEU A 473 -9.14 -10.07 25.88
N ARG A 474 -8.13 -10.95 25.89
CA ARG A 474 -6.71 -10.56 25.84
C ARG A 474 -6.38 -9.74 24.59
N HIS A 475 -6.90 -10.10 23.43
CA HIS A 475 -6.65 -9.41 22.17
C HIS A 475 -7.18 -7.97 22.18
N ILE A 476 -8.34 -7.73 22.79
CA ILE A 476 -8.92 -6.39 22.93
C ILE A 476 -8.20 -5.56 23.99
N VAL A 477 -7.85 -6.14 25.13
CA VAL A 477 -7.02 -5.46 26.14
C VAL A 477 -5.70 -5.01 25.54
N ARG A 478 -5.03 -5.89 24.76
CA ARG A 478 -3.82 -5.54 24.05
C ARG A 478 -4.04 -4.36 23.10
N ARG A 479 -5.13 -4.38 22.31
CA ARG A 479 -5.48 -3.31 21.36
C ARG A 479 -5.69 -1.98 22.06
N VAL A 480 -6.39 -1.95 23.17
CA VAL A 480 -6.63 -0.73 23.95
C VAL A 480 -5.31 -0.13 24.44
N PHE A 481 -4.41 -0.92 25.00
CA PHE A 481 -3.10 -0.41 25.43
C PHE A 481 -2.19 0.02 24.29
N ILE A 482 -2.33 -0.58 23.10
CA ILE A 482 -1.58 -0.16 21.91
C ILE A 482 -1.91 1.29 21.54
N THR A 483 -3.16 1.74 21.64
CA THR A 483 -3.53 3.12 21.29
C THR A 483 -2.90 4.18 22.20
N GLU A 484 -2.54 3.81 23.43
CA GLU A 484 -1.81 4.72 24.33
C GLU A 484 -0.37 4.93 23.88
N LYS A 485 0.30 3.86 23.44
CA LYS A 485 1.69 3.91 22.96
C LYS A 485 1.78 4.48 21.54
N TYR A 486 0.80 4.16 20.70
CA TYR A 486 0.76 4.49 19.28
C TYR A 486 -0.52 5.27 18.93
N PRO A 487 -0.53 6.60 19.10
CA PRO A 487 -1.75 7.41 18.95
C PRO A 487 -2.41 7.32 17.56
N TYR A 488 -1.62 7.10 16.50
CA TYR A 488 -2.09 6.97 15.12
C TYR A 488 -2.28 5.50 14.69
N SER A 489 -2.55 4.60 15.60
CA SER A 489 -2.69 3.17 15.31
C SER A 489 -4.12 2.70 15.05
N GLU A 490 -5.12 3.48 15.41
CA GLU A 490 -6.53 3.10 15.29
C GLU A 490 -7.25 3.96 14.24
N ILE A 491 -7.80 3.30 13.21
CA ILE A 491 -8.65 3.96 12.23
C ILE A 491 -10.03 4.14 12.87
N GLN A 492 -10.45 5.39 13.03
CA GLN A 492 -11.69 5.74 13.75
C GLN A 492 -12.92 5.03 13.16
N ASP A 493 -13.04 5.03 11.83
CA ASP A 493 -14.16 4.41 11.13
C ASP A 493 -14.16 2.89 11.21
N ASN A 494 -13.02 2.27 11.52
CA ASN A 494 -12.91 0.83 11.75
C ASN A 494 -13.62 0.39 13.03
N THR A 495 -13.76 1.31 13.98
CA THR A 495 -14.43 1.04 15.26
C THR A 495 -15.88 1.49 15.27
N ILE A 496 -16.23 2.54 14.52
CA ILE A 496 -17.55 3.21 14.62
C ILE A 496 -18.45 2.92 13.41
N GLY A 497 -18.02 2.28 12.41
CA GLY A 497 -18.65 1.71 11.22
C GLY A 497 -19.95 2.23 10.61
N SER A 498 -20.68 3.15 11.25
CA SER A 498 -22.00 3.60 10.77
C SER A 498 -21.98 4.35 9.43
N LYS A 499 -20.83 4.88 9.05
CA LYS A 499 -20.61 5.61 7.79
C LYS A 499 -19.45 5.07 6.96
N LEU A 500 -18.97 3.88 7.29
CA LEU A 500 -17.85 3.27 6.58
C LEU A 500 -18.23 3.00 5.13
N VAL A 501 -17.46 3.58 4.22
CA VAL A 501 -17.51 3.26 2.80
C VAL A 501 -16.32 2.36 2.49
N PRO A 502 -16.54 1.09 2.13
CA PRO A 502 -15.48 0.11 1.94
C PRO A 502 -14.38 0.55 1.00
N ILE A 503 -14.75 1.31 -0.04
CA ILE A 503 -13.80 1.82 -1.04
C ILE A 503 -12.75 2.77 -0.42
N ASP A 504 -13.08 3.51 0.63
CA ASP A 504 -12.14 4.43 1.25
C ASP A 504 -11.00 3.69 1.97
N MET A 505 -11.26 2.49 2.48
CA MET A 505 -10.21 1.62 3.01
C MET A 505 -9.27 1.10 1.92
N LEU A 506 -9.78 0.85 0.73
CA LEU A 506 -8.96 0.48 -0.41
C LEU A 506 -8.12 1.67 -0.90
N ARG A 507 -8.66 2.88 -0.81
CA ARG A 507 -7.94 4.12 -1.12
C ARG A 507 -6.79 4.40 -0.13
N LEU A 508 -7.00 4.11 1.16
CA LEU A 508 -5.92 4.14 2.16
C LEU A 508 -4.72 3.30 1.72
N LYS A 509 -4.99 2.14 1.14
CA LYS A 509 -3.94 1.27 0.62
C LYS A 509 -3.16 1.91 -0.55
N LEU A 510 -3.82 2.70 -1.40
CA LEU A 510 -3.13 3.45 -2.47
C LEU A 510 -2.11 4.43 -1.89
N SER A 511 -2.52 5.24 -0.92
CA SER A 511 -1.65 6.21 -0.25
C SER A 511 -0.51 5.53 0.49
N PHE A 512 -0.80 4.43 1.17
CA PHE A 512 0.16 3.66 1.96
C PHE A 512 1.26 3.06 1.09
N PHE A 513 0.90 2.38 0.00
CA PHE A 513 1.88 1.80 -0.93
C PHE A 513 2.45 2.78 -1.93
N GLY A 514 1.73 3.85 -2.24
CA GLY A 514 2.11 4.85 -3.24
C GLY A 514 1.69 4.50 -4.66
N ALA A 515 0.61 3.70 -4.82
CA ALA A 515 0.06 3.43 -6.13
C ALA A 515 -0.61 4.68 -6.72
N VAL A 516 -0.35 4.94 -8.01
CA VAL A 516 -0.69 6.20 -8.68
C VAL A 516 -2.06 6.15 -9.34
N LYS A 517 -2.50 4.97 -9.76
CA LYS A 517 -3.78 4.82 -10.45
C LYS A 517 -4.74 3.93 -9.67
N PHE A 518 -5.95 4.40 -9.67
CA PHE A 518 -7.10 3.90 -8.97
C PHE A 518 -8.18 3.55 -9.98
N ASP A 519 -8.59 2.30 -10.00
CA ASP A 519 -9.67 1.81 -10.86
C ASP A 519 -10.68 1.08 -9.99
N PRO A 520 -11.67 1.80 -9.40
CA PRO A 520 -12.71 1.18 -8.61
C PRO A 520 -13.69 0.48 -9.54
N ARG A 521 -13.78 -0.84 -9.40
CA ARG A 521 -14.74 -1.67 -10.15
C ARG A 521 -16.08 -1.79 -9.45
N SER A 522 -16.08 -1.53 -8.16
CA SER A 522 -17.27 -1.44 -7.33
C SER A 522 -16.91 -0.74 -6.02
N ASP A 523 -17.87 -0.53 -5.16
CA ASP A 523 -17.65 -0.04 -3.79
C ASP A 523 -16.83 -0.98 -2.91
N LYS A 524 -16.61 -2.24 -3.33
CA LYS A 524 -15.89 -3.30 -2.59
C LYS A 524 -14.62 -3.79 -3.29
N TRP A 525 -14.34 -3.32 -4.52
CA TRP A 525 -13.23 -3.79 -5.32
C TRP A 525 -12.43 -2.67 -5.93
N LEU A 526 -11.11 -2.75 -5.75
CA LEU A 526 -10.16 -1.84 -6.32
C LEU A 526 -9.09 -2.61 -7.08
N ARG A 527 -8.83 -2.19 -8.31
CA ARG A 527 -7.63 -2.60 -9.02
C ARG A 527 -6.52 -1.61 -8.71
N ILE A 528 -5.40 -2.11 -8.22
CA ILE A 528 -4.18 -1.34 -8.00
C ILE A 528 -3.17 -1.75 -9.06
N CYS A 529 -2.55 -0.79 -9.74
CA CYS A 529 -1.39 -0.99 -10.58
C CYS A 529 -0.17 -0.40 -9.87
N MET A 530 0.65 -1.28 -9.33
CA MET A 530 1.91 -0.87 -8.69
C MET A 530 2.93 -0.49 -9.75
N PHE A 531 3.72 0.55 -9.50
CA PHE A 531 4.75 1.07 -10.40
C PHE A 531 4.26 1.58 -11.77
N GLN A 532 2.96 1.82 -11.93
CA GLN A 532 2.46 2.46 -13.13
C GLN A 532 2.94 3.91 -13.19
N GLY A 533 3.55 4.33 -14.30
CA GLY A 533 4.19 5.64 -14.45
C GLY A 533 5.63 5.70 -13.91
N ALA A 534 6.06 4.69 -13.14
CA ALA A 534 7.41 4.68 -12.57
C ALA A 534 8.50 4.50 -13.64
N PRO A 535 9.71 5.05 -13.41
CA PRO A 535 10.85 4.86 -14.29
C PRO A 535 11.18 3.38 -14.49
N LEU A 536 11.87 3.06 -15.57
CA LEU A 536 12.42 1.73 -15.81
C LEU A 536 13.75 1.54 -15.04
N PRO A 537 14.23 0.31 -14.80
CA PRO A 537 15.44 0.08 -14.02
C PRO A 537 16.68 0.85 -14.50
N ASN A 538 16.85 0.98 -15.81
CA ASN A 538 17.98 1.71 -16.40
C ASN A 538 17.84 3.24 -16.32
N GLU A 539 16.71 3.75 -15.88
CA GLU A 539 16.41 5.17 -15.76
C GLU A 539 16.49 5.68 -14.31
N LEU A 540 16.67 4.78 -13.34
CA LEU A 540 16.58 5.11 -11.92
C LEU A 540 17.54 6.21 -11.48
N ASN A 541 18.73 6.30 -12.07
CA ASN A 541 19.72 7.33 -11.74
C ASN A 541 19.37 8.73 -12.25
N SER A 542 18.50 8.83 -13.25
CA SER A 542 18.18 10.08 -13.94
C SER A 542 16.70 10.43 -13.95
N PHE A 543 15.87 9.66 -13.24
CA PHE A 543 14.43 9.85 -13.30
C PHE A 543 13.97 11.10 -12.57
N ASN A 544 12.91 11.71 -13.12
CA ASN A 544 12.24 12.81 -12.45
C ASN A 544 11.41 12.29 -11.26
N GLN A 545 11.78 12.66 -10.04
CA GLN A 545 11.07 12.24 -8.83
C GLN A 545 9.58 12.65 -8.77
N TYR A 546 9.16 13.58 -9.63
CA TYR A 546 7.77 14.07 -9.75
C TYR A 546 6.94 13.30 -10.79
N TRP A 547 7.41 12.12 -11.22
CA TRP A 547 6.73 11.28 -12.23
C TRP A 547 5.29 10.92 -11.86
N ILE A 548 4.97 10.90 -10.56
CA ILE A 548 3.63 10.60 -10.05
C ILE A 548 2.58 11.64 -10.44
N TYR A 549 3.00 12.82 -10.84
CA TYR A 549 2.13 13.93 -11.27
C TYR A 549 2.04 14.07 -12.79
N ASN A 550 2.66 13.20 -13.56
CA ASN A 550 2.69 13.26 -15.02
C ASN A 550 1.51 12.53 -15.66
#